data_ada46b2e697b0da34b99b8c05596b588
#
_entry.id   ada46b2e697b0da34b99b8c05596b588
#
_cell.length_a   1.000
_cell.length_b   1.000
_cell.length_c   1.000
_cell.angle_alpha   90.00
_cell.angle_beta   90.00
_cell.angle_gamma   90.00
#
_symmetry.space_group_name_H-M   'P 1'
#
loop_
_entity.id
_entity.type
_entity.pdbx_description
1 polymer ?
#
loop_
_entity_poly.entity_id
_entity_poly.type
_entity_poly.pdbx_seq_one_letter_code
_entity_poly.pdbx_strand_id
1 'polypeptide(L)'
;MKIPAFSIAFILLGTVSLKAQVYTPPTPAGGGGGAPAGGGATPSNTTTIVNQGGGNQGNQQVVGNDVPYFDPTTDVFTFDGKSFNVNDNRVFRARFEKYLNAAPATSAEDLAYRQAIRDILDTLSPHNRDGSKFPKAVAQLQRAAQFPQDARLCESLANAVYRVFLAQRTQVQLTQLNQELDKQRKQLDWNFDSWTKPSNIRQERKLSDDPQAAPPPATDPANAGHIQRYIQRIAEVEAERVANKAKGELSEVEAKLEFQALVVQLFLQRRFEHVVMATRLYTEFFKDGAGKLEFEEGSEVEQSFAKTIGFNPTITTLDAFANEAIRDVGQSVESFGFLMDSGKTDGALRQLQQAFVMGEHLPAVQSVARERKTAIRDYAQNSFQLVNAIEVKDYALAEDVVNKMKAQAGDFDHSKPTAAIEAAKLSSSMRIRTAKNAALQGDNQAYEDNIKAAAEIWPQNPQLKEQFDLIADSADVQQQAKLEFDRLLGTQSYRQIFTDRARYIAATVDDPERQKALEQIVGNIQEIETVMKQAETLAKSGNNHAAWEIVEKTFQRFPDDVALSAKRSDLATDVAPFVKALKNAENQEARKQYGSGLAWFLNARQIYPQSEFADEGIKRLVDRIL
;
A
#
# COMPACT_ATOMS: atom_id res chain seq x y z
N MET A 1 -22.93 23.47 9.35
CA MET A 1 -22.00 23.01 10.38
C MET A 1 -21.01 22.11 9.65
N LYS A 2 -19.77 22.55 9.42
CA LYS A 2 -18.81 21.81 8.63
C LYS A 2 -18.30 20.62 9.46
N ILE A 3 -18.61 19.41 9.01
CA ILE A 3 -18.08 18.16 9.55
C ILE A 3 -16.59 18.13 9.17
N PRO A 4 -15.66 17.89 10.10
CA PRO A 4 -14.25 17.76 9.73
C PRO A 4 -14.09 16.56 8.82
N ALA A 5 -13.60 16.80 7.61
CA ALA A 5 -13.17 15.77 6.69
C ALA A 5 -12.06 14.95 7.37
N PHE A 6 -12.37 13.70 7.75
CA PHE A 6 -11.37 12.72 8.09
C PHE A 6 -10.61 12.40 6.80
N SER A 7 -9.42 12.96 6.68
CA SER A 7 -8.48 12.59 5.63
C SER A 7 -8.10 11.14 5.84
N ILE A 8 -8.74 10.25 5.09
CA ILE A 8 -8.32 8.86 4.95
C ILE A 8 -7.00 8.94 4.16
N ALA A 9 -5.88 8.80 4.86
CA ALA A 9 -4.56 8.71 4.23
C ALA A 9 -4.52 7.42 3.42
N PHE A 10 -4.74 7.53 2.11
CA PHE A 10 -4.42 6.50 1.15
C PHE A 10 -2.89 6.29 1.20
N ILE A 11 -2.47 5.13 1.69
CA ILE A 11 -1.12 4.65 1.43
C ILE A 11 -1.12 4.20 -0.03
N LEU A 12 -0.93 5.16 -0.94
CA LEU A 12 -0.57 4.90 -2.33
C LEU A 12 0.83 4.28 -2.31
N LEU A 13 0.87 2.98 -2.53
CA LEU A 13 2.08 2.25 -2.85
C LEU A 13 2.61 2.79 -4.18
N GLY A 14 3.52 3.76 -4.11
CA GLY A 14 4.19 4.31 -5.29
C GLY A 14 5.06 3.25 -5.96
N THR A 15 4.93 3.15 -7.25
CA THR A 15 5.62 2.18 -8.09
C THR A 15 7.04 2.59 -8.38
N VAL A 16 7.95 1.68 -8.16
CA VAL A 16 9.30 1.73 -8.72
C VAL A 16 9.49 0.49 -9.58
N SER A 17 9.36 0.66 -10.89
CA SER A 17 9.76 -0.37 -11.84
C SER A 17 11.28 -0.33 -12.01
N LEU A 18 11.99 -1.12 -11.23
CA LEU A 18 13.33 -1.54 -11.60
C LEU A 18 13.20 -2.67 -12.64
N LYS A 19 13.26 -2.32 -13.92
CA LYS A 19 13.54 -3.33 -14.93
C LYS A 19 14.94 -3.83 -14.66
N ALA A 20 15.07 -5.06 -14.14
CA ALA A 20 16.30 -5.80 -14.24
C ALA A 20 16.62 -5.88 -15.74
N GLN A 21 17.56 -5.07 -16.20
CA GLN A 21 18.12 -5.25 -17.53
C GLN A 21 18.93 -6.54 -17.45
N VAL A 22 18.30 -7.64 -17.88
CA VAL A 22 19.03 -8.84 -18.24
C VAL A 22 20.03 -8.41 -19.30
N TYR A 23 21.32 -8.48 -18.95
CA TYR A 23 22.40 -8.26 -19.90
C TYR A 23 22.24 -9.25 -21.05
N THR A 24 21.82 -8.74 -22.21
CA THR A 24 21.94 -9.46 -23.47
C THR A 24 23.35 -9.17 -23.99
N PRO A 25 24.20 -10.20 -24.12
CA PRO A 25 25.49 -10.03 -24.75
C PRO A 25 25.29 -9.54 -26.20
N PRO A 26 26.17 -8.65 -26.72
CA PRO A 26 26.08 -8.18 -28.08
C PRO A 26 26.19 -9.36 -29.03
N THR A 27 25.16 -9.56 -29.86
CA THR A 27 25.17 -10.53 -30.98
C THR A 27 26.23 -10.10 -31.99
N PRO A 28 27.05 -11.02 -32.50
CA PRO A 28 27.97 -10.70 -33.56
C PRO A 28 27.20 -10.30 -34.82
N ALA A 29 27.65 -9.21 -35.44
CA ALA A 29 27.11 -8.66 -36.67
C ALA A 29 27.21 -9.68 -37.81
N GLY A 30 26.10 -10.07 -38.37
CA GLY A 30 25.97 -10.87 -39.55
C GLY A 30 24.77 -10.41 -40.36
N GLY A 31 25.03 -9.93 -41.53
CA GLY A 31 24.27 -9.09 -42.43
C GLY A 31 22.94 -9.61 -42.99
N GLY A 32 22.20 -8.64 -43.44
CA GLY A 32 21.43 -8.75 -44.69
C GLY A 32 19.93 -8.86 -44.61
N GLY A 33 19.24 -7.79 -44.96
CA GLY A 33 18.12 -7.89 -45.89
C GLY A 33 16.70 -7.68 -45.39
N GLY A 34 16.10 -6.52 -45.72
CA GLY A 34 14.74 -6.46 -46.22
C GLY A 34 13.64 -6.04 -45.23
N ALA A 35 13.24 -4.76 -45.30
CA ALA A 35 11.92 -4.33 -44.91
C ALA A 35 10.87 -4.78 -45.93
N PRO A 36 9.57 -4.85 -45.59
CA PRO A 36 8.75 -3.67 -45.81
C PRO A 36 7.69 -3.34 -44.72
N ALA A 37 7.24 -2.12 -44.88
CA ALA A 37 6.27 -1.35 -44.12
C ALA A 37 4.87 -1.96 -43.98
N GLY A 38 4.16 -1.51 -42.96
CA GLY A 38 2.73 -1.31 -43.03
C GLY A 38 1.94 -1.69 -41.78
N GLY A 39 1.22 -0.73 -41.23
CA GLY A 39 -0.01 -1.00 -40.51
C GLY A 39 -0.03 -0.56 -39.06
N GLY A 40 -0.51 0.64 -38.83
CA GLY A 40 -0.88 1.11 -37.50
C GLY A 40 -2.05 0.30 -36.96
N ALA A 41 -1.94 -0.11 -35.73
CA ALA A 41 -3.08 -0.55 -34.93
C ALA A 41 -2.99 0.12 -33.57
N THR A 42 -3.99 0.91 -33.26
CA THR A 42 -4.33 1.41 -31.94
C THR A 42 -4.41 0.25 -30.96
N PRO A 43 -3.85 0.37 -29.75
CA PRO A 43 -4.03 -0.67 -28.73
C PRO A 43 -5.44 -0.58 -28.15
N SER A 44 -6.30 -1.51 -28.49
CA SER A 44 -7.51 -1.80 -27.74
C SER A 44 -7.10 -2.53 -26.46
N ASN A 45 -7.36 -1.89 -25.31
CA ASN A 45 -7.26 -2.50 -23.98
C ASN A 45 -8.28 -3.64 -23.85
N THR A 46 -7.84 -4.84 -24.16
CA THR A 46 -8.56 -6.06 -23.80
C THR A 46 -7.62 -6.89 -22.94
N THR A 47 -7.72 -6.74 -21.63
CA THR A 47 -6.99 -7.58 -20.69
C THR A 47 -7.73 -8.90 -20.57
N THR A 48 -7.22 -9.92 -21.23
CA THR A 48 -7.71 -11.30 -21.09
C THR A 48 -7.08 -11.90 -19.85
N ILE A 49 -7.88 -12.11 -18.81
CA ILE A 49 -7.46 -12.92 -17.64
C ILE A 49 -7.54 -14.38 -18.04
N VAL A 50 -6.40 -15.03 -18.20
CA VAL A 50 -6.32 -16.48 -18.40
C VAL A 50 -6.32 -17.13 -17.03
N ASN A 51 -7.47 -17.68 -16.66
CA ASN A 51 -7.61 -18.53 -15.49
C ASN A 51 -7.23 -19.96 -15.89
N GLN A 52 -6.03 -20.43 -15.59
CA GLN A 52 -5.64 -21.83 -15.71
C GLN A 52 -6.03 -22.59 -14.44
N GLY A 53 -7.24 -23.10 -14.44
CA GLY A 53 -7.74 -24.02 -13.40
C GLY A 53 -9.05 -24.65 -13.84
N GLY A 54 -8.98 -25.88 -14.32
CA GLY A 54 -9.98 -26.89 -14.70
C GLY A 54 -11.48 -26.60 -14.58
N GLY A 55 -12.15 -26.55 -15.73
CA GLY A 55 -13.47 -27.15 -15.94
C GLY A 55 -14.67 -26.55 -15.20
N ASN A 56 -15.26 -25.49 -15.74
CA ASN A 56 -16.71 -25.45 -16.06
C ASN A 56 -17.01 -24.17 -16.86
N GLN A 57 -17.64 -24.35 -18.03
CA GLN A 57 -18.19 -23.24 -18.80
C GLN A 57 -19.44 -22.72 -18.08
N GLY A 58 -19.30 -21.58 -17.43
CA GLY A 58 -20.40 -20.88 -16.82
C GLY A 58 -19.98 -19.44 -16.50
N ASN A 59 -20.44 -18.48 -17.28
CA ASN A 59 -20.36 -17.04 -17.07
C ASN A 59 -18.97 -16.52 -16.64
N GLN A 60 -18.15 -16.17 -17.63
CA GLN A 60 -17.03 -15.25 -17.39
C GLN A 60 -17.64 -13.90 -16.99
N GLN A 61 -17.79 -13.68 -15.71
CA GLN A 61 -17.92 -12.34 -15.18
C GLN A 61 -16.59 -11.63 -15.46
N VAL A 62 -16.65 -10.61 -16.31
CA VAL A 62 -15.56 -9.65 -16.47
C VAL A 62 -15.42 -8.99 -15.10
N VAL A 63 -14.49 -9.50 -14.30
CA VAL A 63 -14.08 -8.85 -13.06
C VAL A 63 -13.44 -7.56 -13.52
N GLY A 64 -14.03 -6.43 -13.14
CA GLY A 64 -13.50 -5.10 -13.45
C GLY A 64 -12.04 -5.01 -12.98
N ASN A 65 -11.24 -4.17 -13.57
CA ASN A 65 -9.79 -3.97 -13.34
C ASN A 65 -9.37 -3.65 -11.89
N ASP A 66 -10.16 -3.95 -10.89
CA ASP A 66 -10.23 -3.19 -9.67
C ASP A 66 -10.30 -4.02 -8.40
N VAL A 67 -10.37 -5.32 -8.56
CA VAL A 67 -10.03 -6.21 -7.45
C VAL A 67 -8.51 -6.25 -7.37
N PRO A 68 -7.93 -6.05 -6.18
CA PRO A 68 -6.49 -6.25 -6.02
C PRO A 68 -6.12 -7.63 -6.56
N TYR A 69 -5.50 -7.66 -7.71
CA TYR A 69 -5.10 -8.89 -8.38
C TYR A 69 -3.58 -9.01 -8.36
N PHE A 70 -3.10 -10.14 -7.92
CA PHE A 70 -1.69 -10.51 -7.99
C PHE A 70 -1.50 -11.55 -9.08
N ASP A 71 -0.63 -11.26 -10.04
CA ASP A 71 -0.20 -12.23 -11.05
C ASP A 71 1.08 -12.93 -10.56
N PRO A 72 0.99 -14.20 -10.15
CA PRO A 72 2.14 -14.93 -9.64
C PRO A 72 3.19 -15.24 -10.70
N THR A 73 2.88 -15.07 -11.99
CA THR A 73 3.82 -15.35 -13.08
C THR A 73 4.73 -14.14 -13.36
N THR A 74 4.24 -12.94 -13.13
CA THR A 74 4.96 -11.69 -13.39
C THR A 74 5.36 -10.94 -12.12
N ASP A 75 4.98 -11.45 -10.94
CA ASP A 75 5.12 -10.76 -9.64
C ASP A 75 4.49 -9.36 -9.64
N VAL A 76 3.46 -9.16 -10.46
CA VAL A 76 2.76 -7.88 -10.60
C VAL A 76 1.48 -7.90 -9.79
N PHE A 77 1.34 -6.93 -8.93
CA PHE A 77 0.12 -6.62 -8.22
C PHE A 77 -0.60 -5.49 -8.94
N THR A 78 -1.82 -5.71 -9.36
CA THR A 78 -2.67 -4.69 -10.00
C THR A 78 -3.71 -4.21 -8.99
N PHE A 79 -3.75 -2.90 -8.78
CA PHE A 79 -4.72 -2.24 -7.92
C PHE A 79 -5.03 -0.85 -8.48
N ASP A 80 -6.29 -0.45 -8.48
CA ASP A 80 -6.72 0.86 -8.96
C ASP A 80 -6.21 1.15 -10.42
N GLY A 81 -6.30 0.13 -11.29
CA GLY A 81 -5.84 0.23 -12.67
C GLY A 81 -4.33 0.45 -12.84
N LYS A 82 -3.56 0.39 -11.76
CA LYS A 82 -2.10 0.50 -11.75
C LYS A 82 -1.47 -0.84 -11.44
N SER A 83 -0.45 -1.18 -12.19
CA SER A 83 0.31 -2.40 -11.98
C SER A 83 1.61 -2.10 -11.24
N PHE A 84 1.86 -2.85 -10.16
CA PHE A 84 3.02 -2.69 -9.30
C PHE A 84 3.81 -3.99 -9.27
N ASN A 85 5.08 -3.95 -9.55
CA ASN A 85 5.93 -5.08 -9.26
C ASN A 85 6.13 -5.19 -7.74
N VAL A 86 5.74 -6.33 -7.18
CA VAL A 86 5.78 -6.55 -5.73
C VAL A 86 7.22 -6.50 -5.20
N ASN A 87 8.16 -7.03 -5.96
CA ASN A 87 9.57 -7.10 -5.55
C ASN A 87 10.26 -5.75 -5.57
N ASP A 88 9.83 -4.84 -6.44
CA ASP A 88 10.40 -3.50 -6.58
C ASP A 88 9.79 -2.47 -5.62
N ASN A 89 8.70 -2.85 -4.95
CA ASN A 89 8.04 -1.97 -4.00
C ASN A 89 8.72 -2.02 -2.63
N ARG A 90 9.44 -0.96 -2.29
CA ARG A 90 10.19 -0.84 -1.03
C ARG A 90 9.30 -0.96 0.21
N VAL A 91 8.12 -0.35 0.19
CA VAL A 91 7.20 -0.41 1.33
C VAL A 91 6.66 -1.83 1.51
N PHE A 92 6.27 -2.47 0.41
CA PHE A 92 5.85 -3.87 0.45
C PHE A 92 6.99 -4.75 0.99
N ARG A 93 8.19 -4.59 0.46
CA ARG A 93 9.37 -5.37 0.89
C ARG A 93 9.62 -5.22 2.39
N ALA A 94 9.66 -4.00 2.90
CA ALA A 94 9.88 -3.74 4.33
C ALA A 94 8.77 -4.34 5.21
N ARG A 95 7.50 -4.25 4.79
CA ARG A 95 6.37 -4.87 5.51
C ARG A 95 6.43 -6.38 5.46
N PHE A 96 6.74 -6.96 4.30
CA PHE A 96 6.85 -8.40 4.13
C PHE A 96 8.03 -8.96 4.92
N GLU A 97 9.18 -8.30 4.91
CA GLU A 97 10.34 -8.66 5.72
C GLU A 97 10.03 -8.58 7.22
N LYS A 98 9.34 -7.53 7.66
CA LYS A 98 8.84 -7.43 9.04
C LYS A 98 7.93 -8.61 9.40
N TYR A 99 7.03 -8.98 8.50
CA TYR A 99 6.14 -10.13 8.68
C TYR A 99 6.93 -11.45 8.76
N LEU A 100 7.92 -11.66 7.90
CA LEU A 100 8.76 -12.88 7.94
C LEU A 100 9.55 -13.00 9.25
N ASN A 101 9.98 -11.88 9.82
CA ASN A 101 10.71 -11.84 11.09
C ASN A 101 9.78 -11.92 12.32
N ALA A 102 8.49 -11.63 12.16
CA ALA A 102 7.54 -11.66 13.26
C ALA A 102 7.24 -13.10 13.71
N ALA A 103 7.02 -13.26 15.01
CA ALA A 103 6.54 -14.54 15.54
C ALA A 103 5.16 -14.87 14.93
N PRO A 104 4.84 -16.17 14.73
CA PRO A 104 3.50 -16.55 14.31
C PRO A 104 2.50 -16.20 15.41
N ALA A 105 1.34 -15.70 15.02
CA ALA A 105 0.24 -15.38 15.93
C ALA A 105 -0.45 -16.68 16.39
N THR A 106 0.20 -17.47 17.21
CA THR A 106 -0.26 -18.77 17.72
C THR A 106 -0.22 -18.85 19.25
N SER A 107 -0.04 -17.72 19.92
CA SER A 107 -0.14 -17.64 21.38
C SER A 107 -1.55 -18.03 21.86
N ALA A 108 -1.69 -18.36 23.14
CA ALA A 108 -3.00 -18.66 23.72
C ALA A 108 -3.96 -17.46 23.56
N GLU A 109 -3.45 -16.23 23.65
CA GLU A 109 -4.20 -15.00 23.46
C GLU A 109 -4.63 -14.82 22.01
N ASP A 110 -3.74 -15.08 21.02
CA ASP A 110 -4.08 -15.04 19.60
C ASP A 110 -5.15 -16.07 19.24
N LEU A 111 -5.06 -17.27 19.78
CA LEU A 111 -6.06 -18.32 19.56
C LEU A 111 -7.40 -17.95 20.19
N ALA A 112 -7.41 -17.35 21.39
CA ALA A 112 -8.62 -16.86 22.03
C ALA A 112 -9.27 -15.72 21.23
N TYR A 113 -8.47 -14.79 20.73
CA TYR A 113 -8.96 -13.73 19.83
C TYR A 113 -9.60 -14.30 18.56
N ARG A 114 -8.92 -15.23 17.89
CA ARG A 114 -9.45 -15.88 16.69
C ARG A 114 -10.75 -16.65 16.96
N GLN A 115 -10.85 -17.27 18.14
CA GLN A 115 -12.08 -17.95 18.54
C GLN A 115 -13.19 -16.93 18.74
N ALA A 116 -12.91 -15.79 19.40
CA ALA A 116 -13.87 -14.72 19.56
C ALA A 116 -14.39 -14.18 18.22
N ILE A 117 -13.52 -13.96 17.24
CA ILE A 117 -13.92 -13.54 15.89
C ILE A 117 -14.79 -14.60 15.19
N ARG A 118 -14.41 -15.88 15.28
CA ARG A 118 -15.23 -16.98 14.73
C ARG A 118 -16.60 -17.04 15.37
N ASP A 119 -16.66 -16.93 16.67
CA ASP A 119 -17.93 -16.96 17.41
C ASP A 119 -18.88 -15.84 16.95
N ILE A 120 -18.33 -14.64 16.63
CA ILE A 120 -19.11 -13.54 16.08
C ILE A 120 -19.60 -13.88 14.66
N LEU A 121 -18.71 -14.37 13.78
CA LEU A 121 -19.06 -14.74 12.41
C LEU A 121 -20.11 -15.84 12.37
N ASP A 122 -20.01 -16.83 13.25
CA ASP A 122 -20.99 -17.92 13.39
C ASP A 122 -22.32 -17.41 13.93
N THR A 123 -22.28 -16.51 14.94
CA THR A 123 -23.49 -15.87 15.47
C THR A 123 -24.21 -15.06 14.38
N LEU A 124 -23.46 -14.33 13.54
CA LEU A 124 -23.98 -13.54 12.43
C LEU A 124 -24.19 -14.35 11.13
N SER A 125 -24.00 -15.66 11.17
CA SER A 125 -24.21 -16.51 9.99
C SER A 125 -25.64 -16.39 9.46
N PRO A 126 -25.84 -16.32 8.13
CA PRO A 126 -27.18 -16.32 7.53
C PRO A 126 -28.01 -17.55 7.91
N HIS A 127 -27.37 -18.66 8.25
CA HIS A 127 -28.04 -19.90 8.69
C HIS A 127 -28.51 -19.85 10.15
N ASN A 128 -27.99 -18.91 10.95
CA ASN A 128 -28.40 -18.75 12.35
C ASN A 128 -29.73 -18.01 12.42
N ARG A 129 -30.78 -18.72 12.84
CA ARG A 129 -32.15 -18.20 13.00
C ARG A 129 -32.48 -17.77 14.44
N ASP A 130 -31.48 -17.70 15.33
CA ASP A 130 -31.70 -17.29 16.72
C ASP A 130 -32.11 -15.81 16.76
N GLY A 131 -33.30 -15.54 17.31
CA GLY A 131 -33.82 -14.19 17.48
C GLY A 131 -32.97 -13.31 18.42
N SER A 132 -32.09 -13.91 19.22
CA SER A 132 -31.16 -13.21 20.11
C SER A 132 -29.76 -13.03 19.52
N LYS A 133 -29.55 -13.31 18.23
CA LYS A 133 -28.24 -13.22 17.57
C LYS A 133 -27.59 -11.83 17.67
N PHE A 134 -28.39 -10.78 17.60
CA PHE A 134 -27.92 -9.39 17.68
C PHE A 134 -27.29 -9.02 19.03
N PRO A 135 -28.04 -9.11 20.14
CA PRO A 135 -27.48 -8.81 21.47
C PRO A 135 -26.24 -9.68 21.76
N LYS A 136 -26.26 -10.95 21.32
CA LYS A 136 -25.10 -11.85 21.45
C LYS A 136 -23.92 -11.34 20.66
N ALA A 137 -24.10 -10.98 19.39
CA ALA A 137 -23.03 -10.47 18.53
C ALA A 137 -22.42 -9.18 19.10
N VAL A 138 -23.24 -8.25 19.58
CA VAL A 138 -22.74 -7.01 20.21
C VAL A 138 -21.91 -7.30 21.47
N ALA A 139 -22.38 -8.22 22.32
CA ALA A 139 -21.63 -8.63 23.51
C ALA A 139 -20.30 -9.32 23.14
N GLN A 140 -20.29 -10.12 22.07
CA GLN A 140 -19.08 -10.77 21.53
C GLN A 140 -18.13 -9.74 20.93
N LEU A 141 -18.62 -8.72 20.20
CA LEU A 141 -17.80 -7.61 19.68
C LEU A 141 -17.09 -6.86 20.82
N GLN A 142 -17.80 -6.57 21.91
CA GLN A 142 -17.21 -5.92 23.08
C GLN A 142 -16.14 -6.77 23.76
N ARG A 143 -16.28 -8.11 23.75
CA ARG A 143 -15.25 -9.03 24.27
C ARG A 143 -14.05 -9.07 23.33
N ALA A 144 -14.27 -9.15 22.03
CA ALA A 144 -13.21 -9.17 21.04
C ALA A 144 -12.38 -7.87 21.02
N ALA A 145 -13.03 -6.73 21.30
CA ALA A 145 -12.36 -5.44 21.41
C ALA A 145 -11.37 -5.32 22.58
N GLN A 146 -11.41 -6.25 23.55
CA GLN A 146 -10.48 -6.28 24.68
C GLN A 146 -9.12 -6.88 24.31
N PHE A 147 -9.04 -7.58 23.18
CA PHE A 147 -7.78 -8.15 22.69
C PHE A 147 -6.96 -7.10 21.95
N PRO A 148 -5.62 -7.04 22.20
CA PRO A 148 -4.74 -6.09 21.49
C PRO A 148 -4.74 -6.29 19.97
N GLN A 149 -4.97 -7.51 19.51
CA GLN A 149 -5.00 -7.87 18.08
C GLN A 149 -6.17 -7.22 17.32
N ASP A 150 -7.26 -6.88 18.01
CA ASP A 150 -8.43 -6.25 17.41
C ASP A 150 -8.17 -4.80 16.96
N ALA A 151 -7.24 -4.10 17.61
CA ALA A 151 -6.95 -2.68 17.34
C ALA A 151 -8.21 -1.79 17.34
N ARG A 152 -9.17 -2.10 18.21
CA ARG A 152 -10.46 -1.39 18.39
C ARG A 152 -11.45 -1.52 17.22
N LEU A 153 -11.27 -2.49 16.34
CA LEU A 153 -12.16 -2.68 15.19
C LEU A 153 -13.55 -3.14 15.63
N CYS A 154 -13.61 -4.11 16.55
CA CYS A 154 -14.88 -4.55 17.13
C CYS A 154 -15.54 -3.49 18.00
N GLU A 155 -14.77 -2.63 18.69
CA GLU A 155 -15.31 -1.46 19.39
C GLU A 155 -15.98 -0.49 18.42
N SER A 156 -15.33 -0.19 17.30
CA SER A 156 -15.88 0.68 16.25
C SER A 156 -17.18 0.12 15.67
N LEU A 157 -17.23 -1.20 15.41
CA LEU A 157 -18.44 -1.88 14.98
C LEU A 157 -19.55 -1.82 16.03
N ALA A 158 -19.23 -2.09 17.29
CA ALA A 158 -20.20 -2.01 18.38
C ALA A 158 -20.76 -0.59 18.55
N ASN A 159 -19.92 0.43 18.42
CA ASN A 159 -20.33 1.83 18.47
C ASN A 159 -21.22 2.22 17.27
N ALA A 160 -20.90 1.75 16.06
CA ALA A 160 -21.75 1.96 14.89
C ALA A 160 -23.13 1.31 15.08
N VAL A 161 -23.17 0.07 15.56
CA VAL A 161 -24.42 -0.62 15.90
C VAL A 161 -25.22 0.15 16.96
N TYR A 162 -24.56 0.65 18.00
CA TYR A 162 -25.21 1.45 19.04
C TYR A 162 -25.82 2.75 18.50
N ARG A 163 -25.14 3.43 17.60
CA ARG A 163 -25.66 4.65 16.94
C ARG A 163 -26.90 4.35 16.11
N VAL A 164 -26.90 3.25 15.34
CA VAL A 164 -28.09 2.81 14.61
C VAL A 164 -29.25 2.54 15.57
N PHE A 165 -28.98 1.84 16.67
CA PHE A 165 -29.99 1.58 17.69
C PHE A 165 -30.55 2.87 18.30
N LEU A 166 -29.72 3.85 18.63
CA LEU A 166 -30.12 5.16 19.11
C LEU A 166 -30.98 5.90 18.08
N ALA A 167 -30.61 5.89 16.81
CA ALA A 167 -31.37 6.51 15.73
C ALA A 167 -32.77 5.87 15.61
N GLN A 168 -32.85 4.54 15.59
CA GLN A 168 -34.10 3.81 15.54
C GLN A 168 -34.99 4.10 16.79
N ARG A 169 -34.38 4.13 17.97
CA ARG A 169 -35.11 4.48 19.21
C ARG A 169 -35.64 5.91 19.17
N THR A 170 -34.81 6.85 18.67
CA THR A 170 -35.24 8.26 18.49
C THR A 170 -36.39 8.33 17.51
N GLN A 171 -36.33 7.62 16.38
CA GLN A 171 -37.41 7.55 15.40
C GLN A 171 -38.73 7.04 16.01
N VAL A 172 -38.66 5.97 16.82
CA VAL A 172 -39.83 5.44 17.53
C VAL A 172 -40.42 6.47 18.49
N GLN A 173 -39.57 7.16 19.29
CA GLN A 173 -39.99 8.20 20.21
C GLN A 173 -40.65 9.39 19.49
N LEU A 174 -40.05 9.85 18.39
CA LEU A 174 -40.58 10.93 17.58
C LEU A 174 -41.88 10.54 16.88
N THR A 175 -42.00 9.27 16.47
CA THR A 175 -43.27 8.73 15.92
C THR A 175 -44.36 8.72 16.95
N GLN A 176 -44.08 8.29 18.18
CA GLN A 176 -45.05 8.34 19.31
C GLN A 176 -45.44 9.78 19.62
N LEU A 177 -44.49 10.70 19.69
CA LEU A 177 -44.76 12.13 19.91
C LEU A 177 -45.63 12.69 18.77
N ASN A 178 -45.34 12.38 17.53
CA ASN A 178 -46.14 12.79 16.37
C ASN A 178 -47.56 12.21 16.40
N GLN A 179 -47.77 10.99 16.91
CA GLN A 179 -49.09 10.44 17.12
C GLN A 179 -49.88 11.22 18.19
N GLU A 180 -49.19 11.68 19.23
CA GLU A 180 -49.81 12.53 20.27
C GLU A 180 -50.16 13.92 19.72
N LEU A 181 -49.26 14.52 18.96
CA LEU A 181 -49.50 15.77 18.23
C LEU A 181 -50.66 15.64 17.21
N ASP A 182 -50.83 14.48 16.56
CA ASP A 182 -51.98 14.19 15.71
C ASP A 182 -53.30 14.19 16.46
N LYS A 183 -53.33 13.63 17.68
CA LYS A 183 -54.52 13.69 18.53
C LYS A 183 -54.84 15.13 18.93
N GLN A 184 -53.80 15.88 19.34
CA GLN A 184 -53.94 17.30 19.66
C GLN A 184 -54.46 18.11 18.46
N ARG A 185 -53.93 17.87 17.27
CA ARG A 185 -54.40 18.51 16.05
C ARG A 185 -55.87 18.21 15.77
N LYS A 186 -56.28 16.94 15.82
CA LYS A 186 -57.67 16.55 15.63
C LYS A 186 -58.61 17.23 16.63
N GLN A 187 -58.16 17.42 17.87
CA GLN A 187 -58.91 18.11 18.90
C GLN A 187 -59.01 19.62 18.63
N LEU A 188 -57.92 20.23 18.12
CA LEU A 188 -57.92 21.61 17.69
C LEU A 188 -58.78 21.82 16.43
N ASP A 189 -58.73 20.92 15.45
CA ASP A 189 -59.58 20.96 14.25
C ASP A 189 -61.06 20.83 14.64
N TRP A 190 -61.39 19.93 15.55
CA TRP A 190 -62.77 19.78 16.07
C TRP A 190 -63.24 21.05 16.80
N ASN A 191 -62.39 21.63 17.64
CA ASN A 191 -62.67 22.88 18.31
C ASN A 191 -62.86 24.03 17.31
N PHE A 192 -61.94 24.15 16.33
CA PHE A 192 -62.03 25.15 15.27
C PHE A 192 -63.33 25.01 14.44
N ASP A 193 -63.67 23.79 14.05
CA ASP A 193 -64.90 23.46 13.35
C ASP A 193 -66.17 23.80 14.23
N SER A 194 -66.11 23.54 15.52
CA SER A 194 -67.25 23.87 16.44
C SER A 194 -67.51 25.35 16.54
N TRP A 195 -66.47 26.20 16.43
CA TRP A 195 -66.58 27.66 16.42
C TRP A 195 -66.90 28.27 15.10
N THR A 196 -66.58 27.59 13.96
CA THR A 196 -66.76 28.13 12.63
C THR A 196 -68.03 27.63 11.91
N LYS A 197 -68.59 26.45 12.32
CA LYS A 197 -69.72 25.87 11.59
C LYS A 197 -71.01 26.65 11.85
N PRO A 198 -71.81 27.02 10.82
CA PRO A 198 -73.04 27.79 10.95
C PRO A 198 -74.09 27.13 11.80
N SER A 199 -74.06 25.79 11.98
CA SER A 199 -75.00 25.05 12.80
C SER A 199 -74.93 25.38 14.31
N ASN A 200 -73.73 25.70 14.81
CA ASN A 200 -73.51 25.99 16.23
C ASN A 200 -73.93 27.45 16.54
N ILE A 201 -73.70 28.36 15.60
CA ILE A 201 -74.18 29.73 15.68
C ILE A 201 -75.75 29.79 15.73
N ARG A 202 -76.42 28.83 15.08
CA ARG A 202 -77.90 28.74 15.09
C ARG A 202 -78.42 28.12 16.40
N GLN A 203 -77.67 27.26 17.12
CA GLN A 203 -78.05 26.70 18.37
C GLN A 203 -78.02 27.73 19.51
N GLU A 204 -77.04 28.61 19.54
CA GLU A 204 -77.03 29.75 20.50
C GLU A 204 -78.13 30.74 20.23
N ARG A 205 -78.56 30.93 18.99
CA ARG A 205 -79.70 31.74 18.62
C ARG A 205 -81.06 31.20 19.12
N LYS A 206 -81.17 29.90 19.32
CA LYS A 206 -82.39 29.27 19.84
C LYS A 206 -82.55 29.40 21.36
N LEU A 207 -81.49 29.80 22.05
CA LEU A 207 -81.51 30.00 23.52
C LEU A 207 -81.84 31.46 23.94
N SER A 208 -81.86 32.41 22.98
CA SER A 208 -82.33 33.77 23.26
C SER A 208 -83.76 33.94 22.73
N ASP A 209 -84.71 33.92 23.60
CA ASP A 209 -86.14 34.11 23.37
C ASP A 209 -86.55 35.57 23.08
N ASP A 210 -85.58 36.40 22.59
CA ASP A 210 -85.89 37.79 22.24
C ASP A 210 -86.01 37.95 20.70
N PRO A 211 -87.24 38.18 20.19
CA PRO A 211 -87.51 38.31 18.77
C PRO A 211 -86.95 39.60 18.12
N GLN A 212 -86.41 40.52 18.92
CA GLN A 212 -85.83 41.79 18.40
C GLN A 212 -84.32 41.90 18.54
N ALA A 213 -83.62 40.86 18.94
CA ALA A 213 -82.20 40.88 19.00
C ALA A 213 -81.60 40.96 17.55
N ALA A 214 -80.89 42.02 17.28
CA ALA A 214 -80.19 42.19 16.04
C ALA A 214 -79.26 41.00 15.78
N PRO A 215 -79.13 40.50 14.56
CA PRO A 215 -78.18 39.42 14.25
C PRO A 215 -76.80 39.84 14.74
N PRO A 216 -76.09 39.00 15.52
CA PRO A 216 -74.73 39.30 15.91
C PRO A 216 -73.90 39.51 14.62
N PRO A 217 -73.01 40.51 14.58
CA PRO A 217 -72.21 40.76 13.45
C PRO A 217 -71.48 39.48 13.06
N ALA A 218 -71.41 39.21 11.80
CA ALA A 218 -70.80 37.98 11.22
C ALA A 218 -69.31 37.73 11.66
N THR A 219 -68.74 38.69 12.36
CA THR A 219 -67.41 38.67 12.94
C THR A 219 -67.44 39.36 14.32
N ASP A 220 -67.78 38.61 15.36
CA ASP A 220 -67.56 39.05 16.75
C ASP A 220 -66.01 39.14 16.93
N PRO A 221 -65.45 40.29 17.36
CA PRO A 221 -64.01 40.44 17.60
C PRO A 221 -63.47 39.41 18.63
N ALA A 222 -64.29 38.99 19.57
CA ALA A 222 -63.96 37.95 20.56
C ALA A 222 -63.74 36.58 19.84
N ASN A 223 -64.65 36.23 18.92
CA ASN A 223 -64.53 34.98 18.14
C ASN A 223 -63.36 35.02 17.14
N ALA A 224 -63.06 36.17 16.52
CA ALA A 224 -61.92 36.34 15.63
C ALA A 224 -60.60 36.05 16.38
N GLY A 225 -60.47 36.51 17.63
CA GLY A 225 -59.29 36.24 18.45
C GLY A 225 -59.13 34.76 18.88
N HIS A 226 -60.24 34.02 19.06
CA HIS A 226 -60.25 32.59 19.32
C HIS A 226 -59.88 31.80 18.05
N ILE A 227 -60.48 32.12 16.91
CA ILE A 227 -60.17 31.51 15.61
C ILE A 227 -58.68 31.69 15.27
N GLN A 228 -58.15 32.91 15.42
CA GLN A 228 -56.75 33.20 15.16
C GLN A 228 -55.81 32.37 16.05
N ARG A 229 -56.12 32.22 17.36
CA ARG A 229 -55.37 31.38 18.30
C ARG A 229 -55.41 29.90 17.92
N TYR A 230 -56.56 29.37 17.46
CA TYR A 230 -56.62 28.00 16.96
C TYR A 230 -55.80 27.79 15.70
N ILE A 231 -55.89 28.71 14.70
CA ILE A 231 -55.09 28.66 13.47
C ILE A 231 -53.60 28.68 13.81
N GLN A 232 -53.18 29.59 14.71
CA GLN A 232 -51.78 29.67 15.12
C GLN A 232 -51.33 28.37 15.82
N ARG A 233 -52.15 27.81 16.72
CA ARG A 233 -51.80 26.57 17.41
C ARG A 233 -51.79 25.35 16.50
N ILE A 234 -52.67 25.28 15.51
CA ILE A 234 -52.66 24.25 14.47
C ILE A 234 -51.36 24.34 13.66
N ALA A 235 -50.96 25.56 13.25
CA ALA A 235 -49.73 25.79 12.53
C ALA A 235 -48.49 25.40 13.36
N GLU A 236 -48.44 25.72 14.65
CA GLU A 236 -47.37 25.32 15.56
C GLU A 236 -47.25 23.79 15.67
N VAL A 237 -48.39 23.09 15.91
CA VAL A 237 -48.42 21.61 16.00
C VAL A 237 -47.96 20.97 14.69
N GLU A 238 -48.36 21.50 13.52
CA GLU A 238 -47.95 20.98 12.22
C GLU A 238 -46.45 21.21 11.97
N ALA A 239 -45.96 22.40 12.31
CA ALA A 239 -44.53 22.69 12.21
C ALA A 239 -43.68 21.76 13.10
N GLU A 240 -44.16 21.49 14.33
CA GLU A 240 -43.48 20.56 15.25
C GLU A 240 -43.48 19.12 14.70
N ARG A 241 -44.60 18.66 14.10
CA ARG A 241 -44.69 17.33 13.46
C ARG A 241 -43.69 17.19 12.30
N VAL A 242 -43.64 18.21 11.44
CA VAL A 242 -42.71 18.23 10.29
C VAL A 242 -41.26 18.23 10.79
N ALA A 243 -40.98 19.05 11.82
CA ALA A 243 -39.65 19.11 12.41
C ALA A 243 -39.23 17.76 13.03
N ASN A 244 -40.15 17.11 13.77
CA ASN A 244 -39.90 15.80 14.38
C ASN A 244 -39.66 14.72 13.30
N LYS A 245 -40.45 14.72 12.23
CA LYS A 245 -40.27 13.79 11.11
C LYS A 245 -38.92 14.00 10.45
N ALA A 246 -38.58 15.24 10.10
CA ALA A 246 -37.29 15.57 9.52
C ALA A 246 -36.10 15.19 10.42
N LYS A 247 -36.20 15.42 11.72
CA LYS A 247 -35.20 15.05 12.71
C LYS A 247 -34.97 13.52 12.78
N GLY A 248 -36.07 12.75 12.74
CA GLY A 248 -35.99 11.29 12.75
C GLY A 248 -35.34 10.75 11.49
N GLU A 249 -35.78 11.20 10.32
CA GLU A 249 -35.22 10.81 9.03
C GLU A 249 -33.72 11.17 8.92
N LEU A 250 -33.34 12.38 9.35
CA LEU A 250 -31.96 12.82 9.36
C LEU A 250 -31.09 11.94 10.26
N SER A 251 -31.53 11.61 11.46
CA SER A 251 -30.78 10.75 12.38
C SER A 251 -30.57 9.34 11.84
N GLU A 252 -31.54 8.77 11.13
CA GLU A 252 -31.44 7.46 10.53
C GLU A 252 -30.46 7.48 9.34
N VAL A 253 -30.55 8.48 8.48
CA VAL A 253 -29.66 8.65 7.33
C VAL A 253 -28.22 8.86 7.80
N GLU A 254 -27.99 9.69 8.82
CA GLU A 254 -26.67 9.93 9.39
C GLU A 254 -26.04 8.65 9.95
N ALA A 255 -26.80 7.88 10.74
CA ALA A 255 -26.33 6.61 11.28
C ALA A 255 -26.02 5.59 10.18
N LYS A 256 -26.80 5.56 9.10
CA LYS A 256 -26.59 4.70 7.94
C LYS A 256 -25.30 5.06 7.21
N LEU A 257 -25.08 6.34 6.91
CA LEU A 257 -23.89 6.82 6.23
C LEU A 257 -22.61 6.55 7.04
N GLU A 258 -22.65 6.80 8.35
CA GLU A 258 -21.53 6.48 9.24
C GLU A 258 -21.19 4.98 9.23
N PHE A 259 -22.24 4.14 9.26
CA PHE A 259 -22.03 2.69 9.19
C PHE A 259 -21.45 2.25 7.84
N GLN A 260 -21.95 2.78 6.74
CA GLN A 260 -21.42 2.54 5.40
C GLN A 260 -19.95 2.97 5.28
N ALA A 261 -19.61 4.16 5.80
CA ALA A 261 -18.23 4.65 5.83
C ALA A 261 -17.30 3.70 6.61
N LEU A 262 -17.78 3.15 7.74
CA LEU A 262 -17.01 2.17 8.50
C LEU A 262 -16.78 0.87 7.71
N VAL A 263 -17.80 0.35 7.00
CA VAL A 263 -17.63 -0.85 6.16
C VAL A 263 -16.58 -0.61 5.08
N VAL A 264 -16.65 0.53 4.39
CA VAL A 264 -15.67 0.92 3.38
C VAL A 264 -14.26 1.04 3.98
N GLN A 265 -14.14 1.68 5.13
CA GLN A 265 -12.86 1.81 5.84
C GLN A 265 -12.24 0.45 6.18
N LEU A 266 -13.03 -0.48 6.73
CA LEU A 266 -12.59 -1.83 7.04
C LEU A 266 -12.13 -2.59 5.79
N PHE A 267 -12.85 -2.43 4.67
CA PHE A 267 -12.51 -3.04 3.40
C PHE A 267 -11.18 -2.50 2.85
N LEU A 268 -11.01 -1.19 2.84
CA LEU A 268 -9.75 -0.55 2.40
C LEU A 268 -8.56 -0.93 3.30
N GLN A 269 -8.79 -1.16 4.59
CA GLN A 269 -7.80 -1.68 5.53
C GLN A 269 -7.57 -3.19 5.40
N ARG A 270 -8.27 -3.88 4.48
CA ARG A 270 -8.20 -5.34 4.27
C ARG A 270 -8.54 -6.15 5.53
N ARG A 271 -9.40 -5.62 6.38
CA ARG A 271 -9.93 -6.29 7.56
C ARG A 271 -11.15 -7.13 7.19
N PHE A 272 -10.97 -8.09 6.28
CA PHE A 272 -12.07 -8.79 5.61
C PHE A 272 -13.02 -9.53 6.56
N GLU A 273 -12.52 -10.15 7.63
CA GLU A 273 -13.41 -10.75 8.64
C GLU A 273 -14.32 -9.70 9.28
N HIS A 274 -13.80 -8.52 9.59
CA HIS A 274 -14.57 -7.41 10.13
C HIS A 274 -15.54 -6.80 9.10
N VAL A 275 -15.16 -6.79 7.80
CA VAL A 275 -16.08 -6.43 6.71
C VAL A 275 -17.28 -7.35 6.69
N VAL A 276 -17.05 -8.68 6.72
CA VAL A 276 -18.14 -9.68 6.73
C VAL A 276 -19.04 -9.51 7.97
N MET A 277 -18.47 -9.22 9.14
CA MET A 277 -19.27 -8.90 10.33
C MET A 277 -20.11 -7.63 10.13
N ALA A 278 -19.47 -6.56 9.63
CA ALA A 278 -20.12 -5.28 9.43
C ALA A 278 -21.24 -5.35 8.38
N THR A 279 -21.01 -6.00 7.26
CA THR A 279 -22.00 -6.17 6.18
C THR A 279 -23.22 -6.98 6.64
N ARG A 280 -22.99 -8.04 7.41
CA ARG A 280 -24.09 -8.84 7.99
C ARG A 280 -24.90 -8.06 9.01
N LEU A 281 -24.25 -7.27 9.86
CA LEU A 281 -24.93 -6.37 10.79
C LEU A 281 -25.73 -5.31 10.05
N TYR A 282 -25.15 -4.68 9.02
CA TYR A 282 -25.82 -3.68 8.19
C TYR A 282 -27.10 -4.22 7.57
N THR A 283 -27.03 -5.38 6.93
CA THR A 283 -28.17 -6.03 6.24
C THR A 283 -29.34 -6.28 7.17
N GLU A 284 -29.05 -6.60 8.43
CA GLU A 284 -30.11 -6.82 9.40
C GLU A 284 -30.80 -5.51 9.86
N PHE A 285 -30.04 -4.42 9.97
CA PHE A 285 -30.59 -3.14 10.44
C PHE A 285 -31.39 -2.41 9.36
N PHE A 286 -30.80 -2.29 8.18
CA PHE A 286 -31.34 -1.37 7.19
C PHE A 286 -32.29 -2.03 6.16
N LYS A 287 -32.22 -3.34 5.95
CA LYS A 287 -33.12 -4.11 5.03
C LYS A 287 -33.37 -3.43 3.69
N ASP A 288 -32.40 -2.66 3.20
CA ASP A 288 -32.47 -1.83 2.00
C ASP A 288 -31.98 -2.55 0.72
N GLY A 289 -32.09 -3.88 0.71
CA GLY A 289 -31.70 -4.73 -0.41
C GLY A 289 -30.18 -4.86 -0.56
N ALA A 290 -29.63 -4.39 -1.67
CA ALA A 290 -28.19 -4.49 -1.94
C ALA A 290 -27.33 -3.52 -1.10
N GLY A 291 -27.95 -2.56 -0.40
CA GLY A 291 -27.25 -1.53 0.38
C GLY A 291 -26.33 -0.68 -0.49
N LYS A 292 -26.93 0.16 -1.35
CA LYS A 292 -26.16 1.06 -2.21
C LYS A 292 -25.32 2.00 -1.36
N LEU A 293 -24.02 2.08 -1.66
CA LEU A 293 -23.15 3.01 -0.97
C LEU A 293 -23.36 4.42 -1.52
N GLU A 294 -23.60 5.36 -0.62
CA GLU A 294 -23.72 6.77 -0.94
C GLU A 294 -22.39 7.44 -0.57
N PHE A 295 -21.63 7.85 -1.57
CA PHE A 295 -20.39 8.61 -1.39
C PHE A 295 -20.68 10.10 -1.61
N GLU A 296 -19.90 10.94 -0.97
CA GLU A 296 -19.89 12.37 -1.28
C GLU A 296 -19.40 12.54 -2.72
N GLU A 297 -20.21 13.20 -3.57
CA GLU A 297 -19.90 13.41 -4.99
C GLU A 297 -18.52 14.07 -5.15
N GLY A 298 -17.65 13.42 -5.94
CA GLY A 298 -16.29 13.90 -6.18
C GLY A 298 -15.28 13.55 -5.09
N SER A 299 -15.66 12.76 -4.06
CA SER A 299 -14.70 12.29 -3.06
C SER A 299 -13.65 11.36 -3.67
N GLU A 300 -12.41 11.37 -3.11
CA GLU A 300 -11.35 10.45 -3.55
C GLU A 300 -11.77 8.98 -3.41
N VAL A 301 -12.62 8.68 -2.42
CA VAL A 301 -13.16 7.34 -2.20
C VAL A 301 -14.11 6.95 -3.33
N GLU A 302 -15.04 7.83 -3.71
CA GLU A 302 -15.93 7.60 -4.85
C GLU A 302 -15.13 7.40 -6.14
N GLN A 303 -14.17 8.30 -6.41
CA GLN A 303 -13.33 8.20 -7.61
C GLN A 303 -12.49 6.92 -7.62
N SER A 304 -11.95 6.52 -6.48
CA SER A 304 -11.22 5.26 -6.35
C SER A 304 -12.13 4.07 -6.64
N PHE A 305 -13.31 4.01 -6.03
CA PHE A 305 -14.23 2.90 -6.27
C PHE A 305 -14.82 2.94 -7.69
N ALA A 306 -15.17 4.11 -8.23
CA ALA A 306 -15.70 4.23 -9.60
C ALA A 306 -14.66 3.84 -10.66
N LYS A 307 -13.39 4.20 -10.46
CA LYS A 307 -12.29 3.76 -11.32
C LYS A 307 -11.98 2.28 -11.14
N THR A 308 -12.13 1.80 -9.94
CA THR A 308 -11.71 0.48 -9.46
C THR A 308 -12.74 -0.59 -9.79
N ILE A 309 -13.99 -0.40 -9.57
CA ILE A 309 -15.05 -1.41 -9.73
C ILE A 309 -15.93 -1.14 -10.97
N GLY A 310 -15.80 0.06 -11.59
CA GLY A 310 -16.56 0.43 -12.79
C GLY A 310 -18.06 0.67 -12.53
N PHE A 311 -18.52 0.46 -11.29
CA PHE A 311 -19.88 0.75 -10.82
C PHE A 311 -19.84 1.09 -9.33
N ASN A 312 -20.86 1.78 -8.82
CA ASN A 312 -20.94 2.08 -7.39
C ASN A 312 -21.08 0.78 -6.58
N PRO A 313 -20.12 0.46 -5.71
CA PRO A 313 -20.16 -0.77 -4.92
C PRO A 313 -21.38 -0.76 -3.99
N THR A 314 -21.84 -1.95 -3.66
CA THR A 314 -22.91 -2.14 -2.67
C THR A 314 -22.35 -2.85 -1.45
N ILE A 315 -23.05 -2.80 -0.32
CA ILE A 315 -22.67 -3.56 0.87
C ILE A 315 -22.57 -5.05 0.57
N THR A 316 -23.48 -5.59 -0.25
CA THR A 316 -23.45 -6.97 -0.67
C THR A 316 -22.26 -7.32 -1.57
N THR A 317 -21.83 -6.42 -2.43
CA THR A 317 -20.61 -6.64 -3.22
C THR A 317 -19.35 -6.61 -2.36
N LEU A 318 -19.28 -5.73 -1.36
CA LEU A 318 -18.16 -5.73 -0.41
C LEU A 318 -18.12 -6.99 0.44
N ASP A 319 -19.30 -7.52 0.85
CA ASP A 319 -19.38 -8.82 1.53
C ASP A 319 -18.85 -9.96 0.65
N ALA A 320 -19.28 -10.00 -0.61
CA ALA A 320 -18.84 -11.01 -1.57
C ALA A 320 -17.33 -10.97 -1.78
N PHE A 321 -16.76 -9.78 -2.02
CA PHE A 321 -15.32 -9.59 -2.19
C PHE A 321 -14.52 -9.94 -0.93
N ALA A 322 -15.02 -9.59 0.26
CA ALA A 322 -14.36 -9.95 1.50
C ALA A 322 -14.33 -11.46 1.72
N ASN A 323 -15.44 -12.17 1.46
CA ASN A 323 -15.52 -13.63 1.54
C ASN A 323 -14.62 -14.30 0.48
N GLU A 324 -14.55 -13.75 -0.74
CA GLU A 324 -13.66 -14.23 -1.79
C GLU A 324 -12.19 -14.06 -1.39
N ALA A 325 -11.81 -12.87 -0.91
CA ALA A 325 -10.46 -12.60 -0.43
C ALA A 325 -10.04 -13.54 0.72
N ILE A 326 -10.93 -13.81 1.67
CA ILE A 326 -10.67 -14.77 2.77
C ILE A 326 -10.39 -16.16 2.20
N ARG A 327 -11.20 -16.60 1.23
CA ARG A 327 -11.03 -17.93 0.59
C ARG A 327 -9.73 -18.00 -0.21
N ASP A 328 -9.46 -17.00 -1.04
CA ASP A 328 -8.29 -16.97 -1.93
C ASP A 328 -6.99 -16.91 -1.15
N VAL A 329 -6.96 -16.13 -0.06
CA VAL A 329 -5.82 -16.10 0.86
C VAL A 329 -5.63 -17.46 1.55
N GLY A 330 -6.74 -18.10 1.96
CA GLY A 330 -6.69 -19.46 2.51
C GLY A 330 -6.07 -20.44 1.54
N GLN A 331 -6.52 -20.45 0.29
CA GLN A 331 -5.98 -21.31 -0.78
C GLN A 331 -4.50 -21.02 -1.09
N SER A 332 -4.12 -19.73 -1.10
CA SER A 332 -2.73 -19.34 -1.31
C SER A 332 -1.82 -19.83 -0.19
N VAL A 333 -2.27 -19.78 1.08
CA VAL A 333 -1.51 -20.30 2.23
C VAL A 333 -1.45 -21.85 2.21
N GLU A 334 -2.51 -22.52 1.81
CA GLU A 334 -2.49 -23.98 1.62
C GLU A 334 -1.52 -24.39 0.51
N SER A 335 -1.58 -23.68 -0.63
CA SER A 335 -0.66 -23.86 -1.75
C SER A 335 0.78 -23.61 -1.35
N PHE A 336 1.03 -22.53 -0.57
CA PHE A 336 2.31 -22.26 0.05
C PHE A 336 2.80 -23.45 0.87
N GLY A 337 1.95 -23.98 1.75
CA GLY A 337 2.28 -25.14 2.57
C GLY A 337 2.70 -26.36 1.73
N PHE A 338 1.92 -26.69 0.73
CA PHE A 338 2.20 -27.80 -0.18
C PHE A 338 3.51 -27.61 -0.96
N LEU A 339 3.77 -26.40 -1.45
CA LEU A 339 5.00 -26.10 -2.20
C LEU A 339 6.23 -26.20 -1.30
N MET A 340 6.16 -25.69 -0.05
CA MET A 340 7.23 -25.84 0.94
C MET A 340 7.53 -27.32 1.22
N ASP A 341 6.50 -28.14 1.43
CA ASP A 341 6.66 -29.58 1.70
C ASP A 341 7.20 -30.35 0.48
N SER A 342 7.00 -29.80 -0.73
CA SER A 342 7.52 -30.34 -1.99
C SER A 342 8.91 -29.83 -2.36
N GLY A 343 9.54 -28.97 -1.51
CA GLY A 343 10.85 -28.37 -1.79
C GLY A 343 10.82 -27.32 -2.92
N LYS A 344 9.65 -26.76 -3.24
CA LYS A 344 9.45 -25.74 -4.27
C LYS A 344 9.37 -24.35 -3.62
N THR A 345 10.52 -23.89 -3.14
CA THR A 345 10.61 -22.68 -2.31
C THR A 345 10.37 -21.38 -3.10
N ASP A 346 10.69 -21.35 -4.40
CA ASP A 346 10.44 -20.18 -5.25
C ASP A 346 8.92 -19.97 -5.45
N GLY A 347 8.20 -21.00 -5.83
CA GLY A 347 6.75 -20.96 -5.91
C GLY A 347 6.08 -20.68 -4.56
N ALA A 348 6.64 -21.24 -3.48
CA ALA A 348 6.15 -21.00 -2.12
C ALA A 348 6.30 -19.52 -1.73
N LEU A 349 7.45 -18.88 -2.04
CA LEU A 349 7.65 -17.45 -1.81
C LEU A 349 6.57 -16.62 -2.49
N ARG A 350 6.27 -16.90 -3.77
CA ARG A 350 5.23 -16.20 -4.54
C ARG A 350 3.84 -16.36 -3.93
N GLN A 351 3.48 -17.58 -3.53
CA GLN A 351 2.20 -17.83 -2.88
C GLN A 351 2.06 -17.12 -1.54
N LEU A 352 3.13 -17.07 -0.75
CA LEU A 352 3.11 -16.36 0.53
C LEU A 352 3.07 -14.84 0.32
N GLN A 353 3.77 -14.31 -0.68
CA GLN A 353 3.69 -12.89 -1.06
C GLN A 353 2.26 -12.53 -1.49
N GLN A 354 1.64 -13.35 -2.34
CA GLN A 354 0.24 -13.17 -2.75
C GLN A 354 -0.70 -13.15 -1.55
N ALA A 355 -0.61 -14.16 -0.68
CA ALA A 355 -1.44 -14.23 0.52
C ALA A 355 -1.25 -13.01 1.43
N PHE A 356 -0.01 -12.56 1.62
CA PHE A 356 0.31 -11.38 2.42
C PHE A 356 -0.22 -10.08 1.80
N VAL A 357 -0.05 -9.90 0.48
CA VAL A 357 -0.58 -8.72 -0.23
C VAL A 357 -2.09 -8.65 -0.13
N MET A 358 -2.76 -9.78 -0.32
CA MET A 358 -4.23 -9.84 -0.32
C MET A 358 -4.81 -9.71 1.09
N GLY A 359 -4.20 -10.35 2.10
CA GLY A 359 -4.81 -10.45 3.42
C GLY A 359 -3.84 -10.63 4.57
N GLU A 360 -2.90 -9.69 4.75
CA GLU A 360 -1.89 -9.74 5.83
C GLU A 360 -2.47 -9.92 7.23
N HIS A 361 -3.72 -9.46 7.44
CA HIS A 361 -4.37 -9.53 8.74
C HIS A 361 -5.18 -10.82 8.96
N LEU A 362 -5.32 -11.64 7.91
CA LEU A 362 -6.09 -12.88 8.03
C LEU A 362 -5.35 -13.93 8.86
N PRO A 363 -6.09 -14.72 9.67
CA PRO A 363 -5.52 -15.76 10.52
C PRO A 363 -4.63 -16.75 9.77
N ALA A 364 -4.99 -17.11 8.53
CA ALA A 364 -4.20 -18.01 7.70
C ALA A 364 -2.78 -17.51 7.50
N VAL A 365 -2.61 -16.22 7.15
CA VAL A 365 -1.29 -15.59 6.96
C VAL A 365 -0.56 -15.43 8.29
N GLN A 366 -1.25 -14.93 9.32
CA GLN A 366 -0.64 -14.65 10.61
C GLN A 366 -0.16 -15.91 11.36
N SER A 367 -0.73 -17.08 11.06
CA SER A 367 -0.38 -18.35 11.71
C SER A 367 0.73 -19.15 11.02
N VAL A 368 1.28 -18.67 9.93
CA VAL A 368 2.37 -19.36 9.23
C VAL A 368 3.53 -19.61 10.18
N ALA A 369 3.99 -20.87 10.26
CA ALA A 369 5.03 -21.30 11.18
C ALA A 369 6.35 -20.55 10.97
N ARG A 370 7.05 -20.29 12.08
CA ARG A 370 8.28 -19.50 12.09
C ARG A 370 9.37 -20.11 11.21
N GLU A 371 9.50 -21.43 11.26
CA GLU A 371 10.47 -22.18 10.49
C GLU A 371 10.29 -21.97 8.99
N ARG A 372 9.03 -22.02 8.53
CA ARG A 372 8.67 -21.77 7.13
C ARG A 372 8.92 -20.31 6.73
N LYS A 373 8.59 -19.35 7.60
CA LYS A 373 8.91 -17.92 7.38
C LYS A 373 10.41 -17.68 7.28
N THR A 374 11.20 -18.34 8.13
CA THR A 374 12.66 -18.24 8.10
C THR A 374 13.23 -18.78 6.81
N ALA A 375 12.79 -19.95 6.36
CA ALA A 375 13.24 -20.53 5.09
C ALA A 375 12.93 -19.61 3.89
N ILE A 376 11.74 -19.02 3.85
CA ILE A 376 11.35 -18.05 2.80
C ILE A 376 12.19 -16.78 2.88
N ARG A 377 12.45 -16.27 4.09
CA ARG A 377 13.30 -15.08 4.29
C ARG A 377 14.71 -15.34 3.76
N ASP A 378 15.29 -16.46 4.14
CA ASP A 378 16.66 -16.80 3.76
C ASP A 378 16.77 -17.01 2.24
N TYR A 379 15.77 -17.62 1.62
CA TYR A 379 15.67 -17.73 0.16
C TYR A 379 15.53 -16.37 -0.53
N ALA A 380 14.64 -15.51 -0.03
CA ALA A 380 14.45 -14.16 -0.57
C ALA A 380 15.72 -13.31 -0.43
N GLN A 381 16.44 -13.40 0.70
CA GLN A 381 17.73 -12.74 0.89
C GLN A 381 18.78 -13.23 -0.10
N ASN A 382 18.88 -14.55 -0.33
CA ASN A 382 19.77 -15.11 -1.34
C ASN A 382 19.41 -14.63 -2.75
N SER A 383 18.13 -14.51 -3.08
CA SER A 383 17.67 -13.95 -4.36
C SER A 383 18.16 -12.51 -4.56
N PHE A 384 18.03 -11.65 -3.54
CA PHE A 384 18.57 -10.29 -3.59
C PHE A 384 20.09 -10.26 -3.67
N GLN A 385 20.77 -11.13 -2.92
CA GLN A 385 22.21 -11.22 -2.95
C GLN A 385 22.72 -11.66 -4.34
N LEU A 386 21.99 -12.57 -5.01
CA LEU A 386 22.31 -12.99 -6.37
C LEU A 386 22.23 -11.82 -7.36
N VAL A 387 21.11 -11.05 -7.30
CA VAL A 387 20.94 -9.88 -8.18
C VAL A 387 22.07 -8.88 -7.93
N ASN A 388 22.35 -8.55 -6.68
CA ASN A 388 23.41 -7.63 -6.33
C ASN A 388 24.79 -8.14 -6.78
N ALA A 389 25.10 -9.42 -6.57
CA ALA A 389 26.38 -10.00 -7.00
C ALA A 389 26.58 -9.93 -8.52
N ILE A 390 25.52 -10.15 -9.31
CA ILE A 390 25.55 -10.00 -10.76
C ILE A 390 25.73 -8.53 -11.15
N GLU A 391 25.03 -7.60 -10.49
CA GLU A 391 25.14 -6.16 -10.77
C GLU A 391 26.53 -5.60 -10.48
N VAL A 392 27.13 -6.01 -9.36
CA VAL A 392 28.51 -5.60 -9.01
C VAL A 392 29.57 -6.45 -9.72
N LYS A 393 29.16 -7.40 -10.56
CA LYS A 393 30.04 -8.29 -11.33
C LYS A 393 30.94 -9.19 -10.46
N ASP A 394 30.46 -9.52 -9.26
CA ASP A 394 31.07 -10.55 -8.42
C ASP A 394 30.51 -11.93 -8.80
N TYR A 395 31.05 -12.47 -9.88
CA TYR A 395 30.58 -13.75 -10.41
C TYR A 395 31.01 -14.97 -9.58
N ALA A 396 31.95 -14.81 -8.67
CA ALA A 396 32.30 -15.86 -7.73
C ALA A 396 31.22 -15.97 -6.65
N LEU A 397 30.84 -14.85 -6.05
CA LEU A 397 29.74 -14.79 -5.10
C LEU A 397 28.41 -15.19 -5.75
N ALA A 398 28.15 -14.70 -6.97
CA ALA A 398 26.92 -15.02 -7.70
C ALA A 398 26.78 -16.54 -7.92
N GLU A 399 27.86 -17.24 -8.30
CA GLU A 399 27.86 -18.69 -8.48
C GLU A 399 27.60 -19.44 -7.16
N ASP A 400 28.23 -19.01 -6.07
CA ASP A 400 28.01 -19.59 -4.74
C ASP A 400 26.53 -19.42 -4.29
N VAL A 401 25.97 -18.22 -4.51
CA VAL A 401 24.56 -17.97 -4.20
C VAL A 401 23.61 -18.78 -5.07
N VAL A 402 23.89 -18.92 -6.39
CA VAL A 402 23.11 -19.80 -7.27
C VAL A 402 23.12 -21.24 -6.74
N ASN A 403 24.26 -21.75 -6.31
CA ASN A 403 24.35 -23.11 -5.75
C ASN A 403 23.58 -23.26 -4.44
N LYS A 404 23.60 -22.25 -3.57
CA LYS A 404 22.78 -22.21 -2.35
C LYS A 404 21.28 -22.22 -2.68
N MET A 405 20.86 -21.37 -3.64
CA MET A 405 19.45 -21.30 -4.05
C MET A 405 18.96 -22.60 -4.70
N LYS A 406 19.80 -23.26 -5.51
CA LYS A 406 19.51 -24.60 -6.04
C LYS A 406 19.28 -25.65 -4.96
N ALA A 407 20.03 -25.58 -3.87
CA ALA A 407 19.85 -26.49 -2.73
C ALA A 407 18.59 -26.17 -1.91
N GLN A 408 18.17 -24.92 -1.89
CA GLN A 408 17.00 -24.45 -1.13
C GLN A 408 15.68 -24.62 -1.89
N ALA A 409 15.70 -24.54 -3.23
CA ALA A 409 14.51 -24.53 -4.07
C ALA A 409 14.69 -25.40 -5.30
N GLY A 410 13.97 -26.51 -5.36
CA GLY A 410 13.98 -27.41 -6.52
C GLY A 410 13.35 -26.82 -7.77
N ASP A 411 12.58 -25.76 -7.62
CA ASP A 411 11.89 -25.01 -8.69
C ASP A 411 12.59 -23.71 -9.08
N PHE A 412 13.76 -23.44 -8.54
CA PHE A 412 14.55 -22.25 -8.91
C PHE A 412 15.08 -22.38 -10.34
N ASP A 413 14.67 -21.46 -11.23
CA ASP A 413 15.24 -21.39 -12.59
C ASP A 413 16.65 -20.79 -12.56
N HIS A 414 17.63 -21.66 -12.36
CA HIS A 414 19.03 -21.28 -12.34
C HIS A 414 19.65 -21.12 -13.73
N SER A 415 18.96 -21.50 -14.80
CA SER A 415 19.53 -21.54 -16.17
C SER A 415 19.98 -20.15 -16.62
N LYS A 416 19.16 -19.12 -16.40
CA LYS A 416 19.48 -17.74 -16.78
C LYS A 416 20.66 -17.15 -16.01
N PRO A 417 20.67 -17.15 -14.66
CA PRO A 417 21.80 -16.61 -13.92
C PRO A 417 23.08 -17.41 -14.17
N THR A 418 23.02 -18.74 -14.26
CA THR A 418 24.19 -19.57 -14.58
C THR A 418 24.76 -19.21 -15.94
N ALA A 419 23.93 -19.12 -16.98
CA ALA A 419 24.35 -18.73 -18.32
C ALA A 419 24.98 -17.31 -18.36
N ALA A 420 24.40 -16.37 -17.61
CA ALA A 420 24.95 -15.02 -17.52
C ALA A 420 26.34 -14.98 -16.85
N ILE A 421 26.48 -15.73 -15.74
CA ILE A 421 27.75 -15.87 -15.01
C ILE A 421 28.82 -16.53 -15.90
N GLU A 422 28.48 -17.63 -16.55
CA GLU A 422 29.40 -18.36 -17.45
C GLU A 422 29.81 -17.51 -18.66
N ALA A 423 28.86 -16.81 -19.28
CA ALA A 423 29.15 -15.91 -20.40
C ALA A 423 30.09 -14.77 -20.00
N ALA A 424 29.87 -14.17 -18.82
CA ALA A 424 30.74 -13.11 -18.32
C ALA A 424 32.16 -13.64 -17.99
N LYS A 425 32.25 -14.78 -17.30
CA LYS A 425 33.53 -15.44 -17.00
C LYS A 425 34.29 -15.81 -18.27
N LEU A 426 33.61 -16.40 -19.25
CA LEU A 426 34.20 -16.75 -20.56
C LEU A 426 34.67 -15.50 -21.31
N SER A 427 33.83 -14.46 -21.38
CA SER A 427 34.15 -13.22 -22.07
C SER A 427 35.37 -12.53 -21.47
N SER A 428 35.47 -12.43 -20.14
CA SER A 428 36.64 -11.88 -19.44
C SER A 428 37.90 -12.72 -19.73
N SER A 429 37.80 -14.06 -19.66
CA SER A 429 38.90 -14.96 -19.93
C SER A 429 39.39 -14.88 -21.40
N MET A 430 38.47 -14.70 -22.36
CA MET A 430 38.82 -14.48 -23.76
C MET A 430 39.58 -13.16 -23.95
N ARG A 431 39.17 -12.09 -23.29
CA ARG A 431 39.86 -10.81 -23.30
C ARG A 431 41.28 -10.93 -22.74
N ILE A 432 41.47 -11.64 -21.64
CA ILE A 432 42.79 -11.91 -21.06
C ILE A 432 43.67 -12.71 -22.05
N ARG A 433 43.10 -13.72 -22.74
CA ARG A 433 43.85 -14.47 -23.76
C ARG A 433 44.26 -13.58 -24.92
N THR A 434 43.38 -12.67 -25.38
CA THR A 434 43.70 -11.71 -26.43
C THR A 434 44.80 -10.75 -25.97
N ALA A 435 44.73 -10.28 -24.72
CA ALA A 435 45.78 -9.47 -24.12
C ALA A 435 47.14 -10.19 -24.10
N LYS A 436 47.17 -11.48 -23.69
CA LYS A 436 48.41 -12.30 -23.75
C LYS A 436 49.01 -12.34 -25.13
N ASN A 437 48.20 -12.54 -26.16
CA ASN A 437 48.64 -12.58 -27.53
C ASN A 437 49.20 -11.22 -28.01
N ALA A 438 48.55 -10.11 -27.60
CA ALA A 438 49.03 -8.76 -27.90
C ALA A 438 50.38 -8.47 -27.22
N ALA A 439 50.55 -8.89 -25.97
CA ALA A 439 51.83 -8.79 -25.27
C ALA A 439 52.95 -9.56 -25.96
N LEU A 440 52.68 -10.78 -26.46
CA LEU A 440 53.65 -11.59 -27.22
C LEU A 440 54.03 -10.94 -28.56
N GLN A 441 53.16 -10.10 -29.13
CA GLN A 441 53.40 -9.35 -30.36
C GLN A 441 54.03 -7.98 -30.11
N GLY A 442 54.24 -7.58 -28.86
CA GLY A 442 54.80 -6.28 -28.48
C GLY A 442 53.79 -5.12 -28.60
N ASP A 443 52.50 -5.41 -28.79
CA ASP A 443 51.45 -4.39 -28.88
C ASP A 443 50.90 -4.06 -27.46
N ASN A 444 51.58 -3.13 -26.81
CA ASN A 444 51.25 -2.70 -25.45
C ASN A 444 49.87 -2.03 -25.37
N GLN A 445 49.45 -1.30 -26.42
CA GLN A 445 48.16 -0.64 -26.43
C GLN A 445 47.00 -1.64 -26.47
N ALA A 446 47.04 -2.59 -27.39
CA ALA A 446 46.05 -3.66 -27.48
C ALA A 446 46.03 -4.54 -26.22
N TYR A 447 47.19 -4.72 -25.57
CA TYR A 447 47.27 -5.41 -24.30
C TYR A 447 46.50 -4.65 -23.21
N GLU A 448 46.80 -3.37 -22.99
CA GLU A 448 46.13 -2.55 -21.96
C GLU A 448 44.63 -2.47 -22.19
N ASP A 449 44.17 -2.24 -23.41
CA ASP A 449 42.77 -2.17 -23.78
C ASP A 449 42.01 -3.48 -23.48
N ASN A 450 42.61 -4.62 -23.77
CA ASN A 450 42.00 -5.92 -23.50
C ASN A 450 41.99 -6.26 -22.00
N ILE A 451 43.04 -5.92 -21.26
CA ILE A 451 43.07 -6.10 -19.81
C ILE A 451 42.02 -5.21 -19.13
N LYS A 452 41.90 -3.95 -19.53
CA LYS A 452 40.87 -3.04 -19.07
C LYS A 452 39.46 -3.59 -19.35
N ALA A 453 39.23 -4.03 -20.59
CA ALA A 453 37.96 -4.65 -20.95
C ALA A 453 37.65 -5.93 -20.14
N ALA A 454 38.65 -6.77 -19.88
CA ALA A 454 38.49 -7.95 -19.03
C ALA A 454 38.13 -7.61 -17.59
N ALA A 455 38.80 -6.59 -17.03
CA ALA A 455 38.52 -6.08 -15.68
C ALA A 455 37.15 -5.36 -15.55
N GLU A 456 36.70 -4.74 -16.64
CA GLU A 456 35.35 -4.15 -16.69
C GLU A 456 34.25 -5.21 -16.72
N ILE A 457 34.51 -6.37 -17.34
CA ILE A 457 33.57 -7.50 -17.38
C ILE A 457 33.55 -8.23 -16.04
N TRP A 458 34.70 -8.60 -15.52
CA TRP A 458 34.87 -9.34 -14.28
C TRP A 458 36.06 -8.80 -13.47
N PRO A 459 35.85 -7.80 -12.58
CA PRO A 459 36.92 -7.13 -11.85
C PRO A 459 37.77 -8.08 -10.97
N GLN A 460 37.14 -9.13 -10.43
CA GLN A 460 37.76 -10.10 -9.52
C GLN A 460 38.20 -11.38 -10.23
N ASN A 461 38.43 -11.34 -11.56
CA ASN A 461 38.87 -12.52 -12.30
C ASN A 461 40.25 -12.97 -11.80
N PRO A 462 40.41 -14.21 -11.28
CA PRO A 462 41.72 -14.69 -10.80
C PRO A 462 42.82 -14.65 -11.84
N GLN A 463 42.49 -14.83 -13.13
CA GLN A 463 43.46 -14.80 -14.23
C GLN A 463 44.01 -13.39 -14.47
N LEU A 464 43.32 -12.34 -14.10
CA LEU A 464 43.87 -10.98 -14.11
C LEU A 464 45.05 -10.87 -13.16
N LYS A 465 44.95 -11.44 -11.96
CA LYS A 465 46.01 -11.45 -10.97
C LYS A 465 47.28 -12.14 -11.51
N GLU A 466 47.13 -13.33 -12.12
CA GLU A 466 48.25 -14.04 -12.74
C GLU A 466 48.94 -13.26 -13.87
N GLN A 467 48.18 -12.46 -14.65
CA GLN A 467 48.74 -11.63 -15.69
C GLN A 467 49.52 -10.44 -15.15
N PHE A 468 49.12 -9.92 -14.03
CA PHE A 468 49.82 -8.82 -13.36
C PHE A 468 51.12 -9.28 -12.72
N ASP A 469 51.16 -10.49 -12.18
CA ASP A 469 52.38 -11.08 -11.61
C ASP A 469 53.46 -11.30 -12.70
N LEU A 470 53.07 -11.63 -13.95
CA LEU A 470 53.97 -11.79 -15.09
C LEU A 470 54.56 -10.47 -15.66
N ILE A 471 53.88 -9.33 -15.41
CA ILE A 471 54.33 -7.99 -15.85
C ILE A 471 55.14 -7.31 -14.73
N ALA A 472 55.00 -7.79 -13.51
CA ALA A 472 55.69 -7.29 -12.34
C ALA A 472 57.22 -7.35 -12.39
N ASP A 473 57.80 -8.06 -13.38
CA ASP A 473 59.24 -8.04 -13.66
C ASP A 473 59.77 -6.71 -14.27
N SER A 474 58.87 -5.76 -14.59
CA SER A 474 59.25 -4.37 -14.88
C SER A 474 59.06 -3.49 -13.64
N ALA A 475 60.02 -3.56 -12.72
CA ALA A 475 60.01 -2.90 -11.42
C ALA A 475 59.70 -1.38 -11.43
N ASP A 476 60.02 -0.68 -12.50
CA ASP A 476 59.82 0.78 -12.63
C ASP A 476 58.35 1.19 -12.81
N VAL A 477 57.56 0.42 -13.57
CA VAL A 477 56.15 0.74 -13.87
C VAL A 477 55.27 0.51 -12.64
N GLN A 478 55.55 -0.52 -11.84
CA GLN A 478 54.86 -0.81 -10.61
C GLN A 478 55.09 0.29 -9.54
N GLN A 479 56.35 0.73 -9.42
CA GLN A 479 56.70 1.74 -8.43
C GLN A 479 56.06 3.07 -8.77
N GLN A 480 55.99 3.44 -10.03
CA GLN A 480 55.33 4.65 -10.50
C GLN A 480 53.82 4.58 -10.28
N ALA A 481 53.16 3.43 -10.51
CA ALA A 481 51.74 3.24 -10.25
C ALA A 481 51.40 3.28 -8.74
N LYS A 482 52.29 2.72 -7.89
CA LYS A 482 52.13 2.84 -6.40
C LYS A 482 52.24 4.29 -5.92
N LEU A 483 53.20 5.06 -6.42
CA LEU A 483 53.37 6.47 -6.11
C LEU A 483 52.17 7.30 -6.57
N GLU A 484 51.63 7.03 -7.74
CA GLU A 484 50.46 7.70 -8.26
C GLU A 484 49.18 7.34 -7.48
N PHE A 485 49.04 6.07 -7.10
CA PHE A 485 47.96 5.63 -6.20
C PHE A 485 47.99 6.37 -4.86
N ASP A 486 49.16 6.44 -4.22
CA ASP A 486 49.34 7.14 -2.94
C ASP A 486 49.04 8.64 -3.09
N ARG A 487 49.43 9.25 -4.21
CA ARG A 487 49.10 10.65 -4.51
C ARG A 487 47.60 10.86 -4.64
N LEU A 488 46.90 10.01 -5.40
CA LEU A 488 45.45 10.08 -5.62
C LEU A 488 44.68 9.78 -4.33
N LEU A 489 45.20 8.86 -3.51
CA LEU A 489 44.66 8.55 -2.20
C LEU A 489 44.77 9.76 -1.27
N GLY A 490 45.93 10.40 -1.24
CA GLY A 490 46.18 11.61 -0.45
C GLY A 490 45.36 12.82 -0.91
N THR A 491 45.00 12.91 -2.17
CA THR A 491 44.14 13.95 -2.74
C THR A 491 42.66 13.56 -2.75
N GLN A 492 42.28 12.42 -2.17
CA GLN A 492 40.91 11.89 -2.13
C GLN A 492 40.26 11.75 -3.51
N SER A 493 41.08 11.59 -4.56
CA SER A 493 40.61 11.46 -5.94
C SER A 493 40.11 10.05 -6.25
N TYR A 494 39.17 9.54 -5.43
CA TYR A 494 38.70 8.16 -5.43
C TYR A 494 38.08 7.70 -6.75
N ARG A 495 37.39 8.58 -7.47
CA ARG A 495 36.83 8.27 -8.80
C ARG A 495 37.93 8.02 -9.85
N GLN A 496 39.06 8.73 -9.74
CA GLN A 496 40.17 8.53 -10.62
C GLN A 496 40.86 7.19 -10.34
N ILE A 497 41.01 6.85 -9.04
CA ILE A 497 41.48 5.52 -8.63
C ILE A 497 40.53 4.42 -9.15
N PHE A 498 39.23 4.63 -9.07
CA PHE A 498 38.24 3.67 -9.56
C PHE A 498 38.29 3.51 -11.08
N THR A 499 38.51 4.58 -11.83
CA THR A 499 38.61 4.54 -13.29
C THR A 499 39.80 3.70 -13.72
N ASP A 500 40.95 3.86 -13.08
CA ASP A 500 42.19 3.19 -13.39
C ASP A 500 42.49 2.00 -12.46
N ARG A 501 41.44 1.48 -11.77
CA ARG A 501 41.55 0.43 -10.75
C ARG A 501 42.34 -0.81 -11.19
N ALA A 502 42.22 -1.21 -12.46
CA ALA A 502 42.95 -2.36 -13.00
C ALA A 502 44.46 -2.19 -12.84
N ARG A 503 44.96 -0.98 -13.13
CA ARG A 503 46.38 -0.62 -12.99
C ARG A 503 46.86 -0.66 -11.54
N TYR A 504 46.01 -0.14 -10.62
CA TYR A 504 46.38 -0.09 -9.19
C TYR A 504 46.23 -1.46 -8.51
N ILE A 505 45.22 -2.27 -8.89
CA ILE A 505 45.13 -3.67 -8.45
C ILE A 505 46.41 -4.41 -8.78
N ALA A 506 46.90 -4.24 -10.03
CA ALA A 506 48.13 -4.83 -10.48
C ALA A 506 49.37 -4.40 -9.68
N ALA A 507 49.44 -3.09 -9.44
CA ALA A 507 50.61 -2.53 -8.78
C ALA A 507 50.67 -2.84 -7.26
N THR A 508 49.54 -3.14 -6.63
CA THR A 508 49.43 -3.30 -5.17
C THR A 508 49.31 -4.76 -4.72
N VAL A 509 49.44 -5.73 -5.62
CA VAL A 509 49.31 -7.17 -5.31
C VAL A 509 50.18 -7.60 -4.11
N ASP A 510 51.41 -7.07 -4.01
CA ASP A 510 52.37 -7.39 -2.95
C ASP A 510 52.24 -6.50 -1.71
N ASP A 511 51.24 -5.62 -1.67
CA ASP A 511 51.08 -4.62 -0.61
C ASP A 511 49.66 -4.72 -0.01
N PRO A 512 49.49 -5.50 1.07
CA PRO A 512 48.17 -5.76 1.64
C PRO A 512 47.48 -4.51 2.21
N GLU A 513 48.21 -3.47 2.63
CA GLU A 513 47.62 -2.23 3.11
C GLU A 513 47.02 -1.40 1.98
N ARG A 514 47.77 -1.25 0.87
CA ARG A 514 47.27 -0.56 -0.32
C ARG A 514 46.13 -1.34 -0.97
N GLN A 515 46.24 -2.66 -1.02
CA GLN A 515 45.19 -3.52 -1.55
C GLN A 515 43.88 -3.37 -0.78
N LYS A 516 43.91 -3.35 0.54
CA LYS A 516 42.74 -3.11 1.39
C LYS A 516 42.13 -1.73 1.19
N ALA A 517 42.98 -0.70 1.05
CA ALA A 517 42.51 0.66 0.77
C ALA A 517 41.83 0.72 -0.63
N LEU A 518 42.41 0.06 -1.63
CA LEU A 518 41.87 -0.01 -2.98
C LEU A 518 40.51 -0.76 -3.00
N GLU A 519 40.41 -1.90 -2.33
CA GLU A 519 39.17 -2.66 -2.22
C GLU A 519 38.05 -1.81 -1.58
N GLN A 520 38.37 -1.07 -0.52
CA GLN A 520 37.41 -0.15 0.10
C GLN A 520 36.95 0.95 -0.85
N ILE A 521 37.87 1.58 -1.58
CA ILE A 521 37.56 2.63 -2.55
C ILE A 521 36.68 2.06 -3.68
N VAL A 522 37.06 0.92 -4.24
CA VAL A 522 36.32 0.25 -5.30
C VAL A 522 34.92 -0.10 -4.82
N GLY A 523 34.77 -0.69 -3.62
CA GLY A 523 33.49 -1.02 -3.02
C GLY A 523 32.62 0.22 -2.80
N ASN A 524 33.19 1.30 -2.25
CA ASN A 524 32.47 2.54 -2.01
C ASN A 524 31.96 3.19 -3.30
N ILE A 525 32.80 3.27 -4.32
CA ILE A 525 32.41 3.86 -5.61
C ILE A 525 31.40 2.97 -6.34
N GLN A 526 31.52 1.66 -6.28
CA GLN A 526 30.51 0.73 -6.81
C GLN A 526 29.13 0.93 -6.14
N GLU A 527 29.12 1.08 -4.82
CA GLU A 527 27.89 1.40 -4.08
C GLU A 527 27.29 2.71 -4.58
N ILE A 528 28.09 3.77 -4.70
CA ILE A 528 27.67 5.07 -5.21
C ILE A 528 27.09 4.95 -6.63
N GLU A 529 27.80 4.28 -7.54
CA GLU A 529 27.34 4.11 -8.94
C GLU A 529 26.04 3.31 -9.03
N THR A 530 25.89 2.29 -8.19
CA THR A 530 24.65 1.51 -8.09
C THR A 530 23.48 2.39 -7.66
N VAL A 531 23.69 3.18 -6.60
CA VAL A 531 22.65 4.11 -6.10
C VAL A 531 22.33 5.18 -7.13
N MET A 532 23.34 5.73 -7.82
CA MET A 532 23.10 6.73 -8.87
C MET A 532 22.25 6.17 -10.01
N LYS A 533 22.50 4.92 -10.41
CA LYS A 533 21.74 4.22 -11.43
C LYS A 533 20.30 3.92 -10.99
N GLN A 534 20.14 3.49 -9.75
CA GLN A 534 18.82 3.31 -9.14
C GLN A 534 18.06 4.63 -9.08
N ALA A 535 18.71 5.72 -8.64
CA ALA A 535 18.10 7.04 -8.59
C ALA A 535 17.67 7.54 -9.98
N GLU A 536 18.47 7.26 -11.01
CA GLU A 536 18.12 7.59 -12.39
C GLU A 536 16.88 6.82 -12.87
N THR A 537 16.78 5.56 -12.53
CA THR A 537 15.64 4.71 -12.86
C THR A 537 14.38 5.20 -12.15
N LEU A 538 14.50 5.52 -10.86
CA LEU A 538 13.43 6.09 -10.05
C LEU A 538 12.93 7.43 -10.60
N ALA A 539 13.86 8.32 -10.96
CA ALA A 539 13.53 9.62 -11.55
C ALA A 539 12.84 9.47 -12.93
N LYS A 540 13.33 8.57 -13.79
CA LYS A 540 12.68 8.25 -15.07
C LYS A 540 11.27 7.67 -14.92
N SER A 541 10.99 6.99 -13.82
CA SER A 541 9.64 6.49 -13.49
C SER A 541 8.75 7.54 -12.80
N GLY A 542 9.23 8.78 -12.64
CA GLY A 542 8.50 9.87 -11.99
C GLY A 542 8.56 9.87 -10.47
N ASN A 543 9.32 8.94 -9.86
CA ASN A 543 9.46 8.87 -8.40
C ASN A 543 10.69 9.63 -7.91
N ASN A 544 10.69 10.96 -8.13
CA ASN A 544 11.82 11.83 -7.78
C ASN A 544 12.09 11.89 -6.26
N HIS A 545 11.05 11.70 -5.42
CA HIS A 545 11.21 11.70 -3.96
C HIS A 545 12.05 10.49 -3.50
N ALA A 546 11.71 9.28 -3.97
CA ALA A 546 12.50 8.09 -3.66
C ALA A 546 13.93 8.20 -4.22
N ALA A 547 14.06 8.73 -5.45
CA ALA A 547 15.37 8.96 -6.06
C ALA A 547 16.24 9.88 -5.20
N TRP A 548 15.67 10.97 -4.71
CA TRP A 548 16.38 11.88 -3.82
C TRP A 548 16.75 11.24 -2.48
N GLU A 549 15.83 10.49 -1.86
CA GLU A 549 16.09 9.84 -0.56
C GLU A 549 17.25 8.85 -0.60
N ILE A 550 17.30 7.98 -1.61
CA ILE A 550 18.40 7.02 -1.71
C ILE A 550 19.75 7.71 -1.96
N VAL A 551 19.75 8.80 -2.74
CA VAL A 551 20.95 9.61 -2.97
C VAL A 551 21.35 10.35 -1.69
N GLU A 552 20.42 10.96 -0.97
CA GLU A 552 20.69 11.65 0.29
C GLU A 552 21.27 10.69 1.34
N LYS A 553 20.69 9.50 1.49
CA LYS A 553 21.16 8.47 2.42
C LYS A 553 22.59 8.02 2.10
N THR A 554 22.90 7.91 0.82
CA THR A 554 24.24 7.53 0.38
C THR A 554 25.21 8.71 0.53
N PHE A 555 24.77 9.93 0.26
CA PHE A 555 25.56 11.14 0.46
C PHE A 555 25.96 11.36 1.93
N GLN A 556 25.12 11.02 2.88
CA GLN A 556 25.48 11.08 4.30
C GLN A 556 26.67 10.16 4.65
N ARG A 557 26.86 9.07 3.90
CA ARG A 557 27.98 8.15 4.06
C ARG A 557 29.22 8.55 3.24
N PHE A 558 28.99 9.17 2.08
CA PHE A 558 30.03 9.57 1.14
C PHE A 558 29.91 11.06 0.74
N PRO A 559 30.09 11.99 1.70
CA PRO A 559 29.83 13.40 1.46
C PRO A 559 30.82 14.06 0.48
N ASP A 560 31.99 13.46 0.29
CA ASP A 560 33.08 14.00 -0.54
C ASP A 560 32.96 13.63 -2.02
N ASP A 561 31.99 12.79 -2.40
CA ASP A 561 31.79 12.41 -3.79
C ASP A 561 31.06 13.49 -4.59
N VAL A 562 31.78 14.09 -5.53
CA VAL A 562 31.30 15.23 -6.34
C VAL A 562 30.10 14.86 -7.23
N ALA A 563 30.10 13.66 -7.83
CA ALA A 563 29.03 13.25 -8.71
C ALA A 563 27.74 12.92 -7.93
N LEU A 564 27.89 12.33 -6.74
CA LEU A 564 26.77 12.08 -5.84
C LEU A 564 26.18 13.41 -5.32
N SER A 565 27.05 14.37 -4.98
CA SER A 565 26.64 15.72 -4.56
C SER A 565 25.88 16.46 -5.66
N ALA A 566 26.36 16.39 -6.91
CA ALA A 566 25.70 16.99 -8.07
C ALA A 566 24.30 16.35 -8.28
N LYS A 567 24.25 15.02 -8.30
CA LYS A 567 22.98 14.28 -8.47
C LYS A 567 21.96 14.60 -7.37
N ARG A 568 22.44 14.69 -6.13
CA ARG A 568 21.62 15.13 -4.99
C ARG A 568 21.01 16.52 -5.21
N SER A 569 21.81 17.46 -5.69
CA SER A 569 21.37 18.83 -5.95
C SER A 569 20.34 18.91 -7.08
N ASP A 570 20.56 18.17 -8.16
CA ASP A 570 19.63 18.10 -9.29
C ASP A 570 18.27 17.55 -8.83
N LEU A 571 18.26 16.43 -8.14
CA LEU A 571 17.04 15.82 -7.62
C LEU A 571 16.36 16.68 -6.54
N ALA A 572 17.12 17.40 -5.72
CA ALA A 572 16.56 18.29 -4.70
C ALA A 572 15.72 19.42 -5.30
N THR A 573 16.04 19.86 -6.51
CA THR A 573 15.27 20.88 -7.24
C THR A 573 13.88 20.34 -7.59
N ASP A 574 13.79 19.11 -8.02
CA ASP A 574 12.52 18.47 -8.41
C ASP A 574 11.59 18.21 -7.22
N VAL A 575 12.16 18.00 -6.03
CA VAL A 575 11.43 17.69 -4.79
C VAL A 575 11.58 18.76 -3.72
N ALA A 576 11.81 20.00 -4.12
CA ALA A 576 12.15 21.11 -3.25
C ALA A 576 11.18 21.32 -2.05
N PRO A 577 9.84 21.19 -2.19
CA PRO A 577 8.94 21.31 -1.04
C PRO A 577 9.18 20.24 0.03
N PHE A 578 9.45 19.02 -0.38
CA PHE A 578 9.74 17.89 0.50
C PHE A 578 11.06 18.07 1.24
N VAL A 579 12.13 18.41 0.51
CA VAL A 579 13.46 18.68 1.10
C VAL A 579 13.40 19.84 2.09
N LYS A 580 12.64 20.89 1.76
CA LYS A 580 12.43 22.04 2.66
C LYS A 580 11.71 21.61 3.94
N ALA A 581 10.70 20.75 3.85
CA ALA A 581 9.98 20.25 5.02
C ALA A 581 10.91 19.44 5.93
N LEU A 582 11.72 18.52 5.38
CA LEU A 582 12.70 17.75 6.14
C LEU A 582 13.73 18.66 6.83
N LYS A 583 14.33 19.62 6.10
CA LYS A 583 15.30 20.56 6.68
C LYS A 583 14.70 21.43 7.79
N ASN A 584 13.46 21.86 7.63
CA ASN A 584 12.77 22.59 8.67
C ASN A 584 12.55 21.73 9.91
N ALA A 585 12.17 20.45 9.72
CA ALA A 585 12.00 19.50 10.81
C ALA A 585 13.30 19.31 11.60
N GLU A 586 14.41 19.05 10.92
CA GLU A 586 15.75 18.90 11.51
C GLU A 586 16.20 20.17 12.25
N ASN A 587 15.97 21.33 11.66
CA ASN A 587 16.29 22.62 12.29
C ASN A 587 15.48 22.85 13.58
N GLN A 588 14.21 22.48 13.61
CA GLN A 588 13.38 22.57 14.81
C GLN A 588 13.81 21.55 15.88
N GLU A 589 14.16 20.33 15.46
CA GLU A 589 14.72 19.31 16.35
C GLU A 589 16.04 19.79 16.99
N ALA A 590 16.95 20.35 16.21
CA ALA A 590 18.20 20.92 16.70
C ALA A 590 17.97 22.05 17.72
N ARG A 591 16.89 22.82 17.55
CA ARG A 591 16.46 23.86 18.51
C ARG A 591 15.66 23.31 19.69
N LYS A 592 15.53 22.00 19.82
CA LYS A 592 14.73 21.29 20.85
C LYS A 592 13.24 21.64 20.80
N GLN A 593 12.73 22.11 19.66
CA GLN A 593 11.32 22.40 19.44
C GLN A 593 10.63 21.17 18.84
N TYR A 594 10.54 20.11 19.64
CA TYR A 594 10.15 18.77 19.19
C TYR A 594 8.74 18.72 18.57
N GLY A 595 7.77 19.46 19.14
CA GLY A 595 6.42 19.55 18.58
C GLY A 595 6.38 20.18 17.18
N SER A 596 7.15 21.28 16.99
CA SER A 596 7.29 21.94 15.68
C SER A 596 8.05 21.05 14.70
N GLY A 597 9.10 20.36 15.16
CA GLY A 597 9.84 19.39 14.36
C GLY A 597 8.96 18.24 13.89
N LEU A 598 8.15 17.69 14.79
CA LEU A 598 7.18 16.63 14.48
C LEU A 598 6.16 17.08 13.43
N ALA A 599 5.63 18.30 13.55
CA ALA A 599 4.70 18.85 12.56
C ALA A 599 5.33 18.96 11.15
N TRP A 600 6.61 19.34 11.07
CA TRP A 600 7.33 19.38 9.80
C TRP A 600 7.64 18.00 9.22
N PHE A 601 7.99 17.00 10.04
CA PHE A 601 8.13 15.63 9.56
C PHE A 601 6.80 15.03 9.08
N LEU A 602 5.69 15.33 9.76
CA LEU A 602 4.36 14.93 9.30
C LEU A 602 4.00 15.62 7.98
N ASN A 603 4.37 16.87 7.78
CA ASN A 603 4.20 17.56 6.50
C ASN A 603 5.06 16.91 5.41
N ALA A 604 6.32 16.57 5.68
CA ALA A 604 7.16 15.85 4.73
C ALA A 604 6.54 14.49 4.35
N ARG A 605 6.01 13.75 5.33
CA ARG A 605 5.30 12.50 5.09
C ARG A 605 4.00 12.67 4.31
N GLN A 606 3.31 13.81 4.45
CA GLN A 606 2.13 14.12 3.64
C GLN A 606 2.50 14.35 2.17
N ILE A 607 3.66 14.99 1.90
CA ILE A 607 4.16 15.20 0.54
C ILE A 607 4.62 13.88 -0.07
N TYR A 608 5.38 13.08 0.69
CA TYR A 608 5.86 11.77 0.28
C TYR A 608 5.62 10.73 1.39
N PRO A 609 4.49 9.99 1.31
CA PRO A 609 4.06 9.06 2.36
C PRO A 609 4.99 7.88 2.64
N GLN A 610 5.90 7.58 1.72
CA GLN A 610 6.84 6.47 1.80
C GLN A 610 8.24 6.90 2.26
N SER A 611 8.37 8.13 2.75
CA SER A 611 9.65 8.69 3.19
C SER A 611 10.19 7.97 4.43
N GLU A 612 11.39 7.39 4.32
CA GLU A 612 12.11 6.84 5.46
C GLU A 612 12.59 7.96 6.40
N PHE A 613 13.10 9.06 5.85
CA PHE A 613 13.57 10.18 6.68
C PHE A 613 12.45 10.81 7.50
N ALA A 614 11.26 10.94 6.90
CA ALA A 614 10.12 11.46 7.63
C ALA A 614 9.66 10.48 8.73
N ASP A 615 9.58 9.20 8.42
CA ASP A 615 9.13 8.16 9.38
C ASP A 615 10.13 7.98 10.52
N GLU A 616 11.43 7.95 10.23
CA GLU A 616 12.47 7.89 11.26
C GLU A 616 12.47 9.16 12.14
N GLY A 617 12.27 10.33 11.53
CA GLY A 617 12.16 11.61 12.25
C GLY A 617 10.94 11.65 13.17
N ILE A 618 9.78 11.21 12.67
CA ILE A 618 8.55 11.11 13.47
C ILE A 618 8.76 10.17 14.65
N LYS A 619 9.26 8.96 14.41
CA LYS A 619 9.52 7.97 15.46
C LYS A 619 10.45 8.52 16.53
N ARG A 620 11.58 9.09 16.11
CA ARG A 620 12.59 9.68 17.01
C ARG A 620 12.03 10.82 17.86
N LEU A 621 11.16 11.66 17.28
CA LEU A 621 10.59 12.79 18.01
C LEU A 621 9.42 12.37 18.91
N VAL A 622 8.61 11.41 18.51
CA VAL A 622 7.57 10.83 19.36
C VAL A 622 8.19 10.20 20.61
N ASP A 623 9.28 9.42 20.45
CA ASP A 623 10.00 8.81 21.59
C ASP A 623 10.61 9.86 22.54
N ARG A 624 10.83 11.09 22.08
CA ARG A 624 11.36 12.20 22.91
C ARG A 624 10.28 13.08 23.55
N ILE A 625 9.07 13.05 23.02
CA ILE A 625 7.93 13.83 23.54
C ILE A 625 7.17 13.04 24.59
N LEU A 626 7.08 11.71 24.43
CA LEU A 626 6.51 10.78 25.41
C LEU A 626 7.47 10.51 26.57
#